data_3b38245fa70015ce9d5b0ceba125326f
#
_entry.id   3b38245fa70015ce9d5b0ceba125326f
#
_cell.length_a   1.000
_cell.length_b   1.000
_cell.length_c   1.000
_cell.angle_alpha   90.00
_cell.angle_beta   90.00
_cell.angle_gamma   90.00
#
_symmetry.space_group_name_H-M   'P 1'
#
loop_
_entity.id
_entity.type
_entity.pdbx_description
1 polymer ?
#
loop_
_entity_poly.entity_id
_entity_poly.type
_entity_poly.pdbx_seq_one_letter_code
_entity_poly.pdbx_strand_id
1 'polypeptide(L)'
;MIINTETPDQPEVRAMLEQLDAYCAALYPAESNHLMDIASLLAGDVLFLVARDVEGKAVGCAALVNRSGYGEVKRMYVDPARRGGGAGRQLLEQLVMFARMSGLQVLRLETGIHQPEAIALYEHAGFVRCEPFGDYQPDPLSLFMEKPL
;
A
#
# COMPACT_ATOMS: atom_id res chain seq x y z
N MET A 1 11.97 9.43 -11.64
CA MET A 1 11.66 8.74 -10.38
C MET A 1 12.08 7.29 -10.50
N ILE A 2 12.72 6.79 -9.47
CA ILE A 2 13.21 5.41 -9.42
C ILE A 2 12.50 4.67 -8.29
N ILE A 3 12.02 3.46 -8.57
CA ILE A 3 11.40 2.60 -7.58
C ILE A 3 12.24 1.35 -7.43
N ASN A 4 12.67 1.07 -6.19
CA ASN A 4 13.47 -0.11 -5.86
C ASN A 4 12.90 -0.82 -4.63
N THR A 5 13.26 -2.09 -4.49
CA THR A 5 13.08 -2.78 -3.22
C THR A 5 14.10 -2.24 -2.23
N GLU A 6 13.63 -1.81 -1.07
CA GLU A 6 14.48 -1.28 0.00
C GLU A 6 13.93 -1.71 1.35
N THR A 7 14.77 -1.69 2.36
CA THR A 7 14.30 -1.93 3.73
C THR A 7 13.40 -0.77 4.19
N PRO A 8 12.28 -1.07 4.88
CA PRO A 8 11.52 -0.01 5.54
C PRO A 8 12.24 0.58 6.76
N ASP A 9 13.27 -0.10 7.27
CA ASP A 9 14.00 0.31 8.47
C ASP A 9 15.09 1.33 8.13
N GLN A 10 14.65 2.52 7.75
CA GLN A 10 15.51 3.66 7.49
C GLN A 10 14.77 4.96 7.87
N PRO A 11 15.49 6.01 8.32
CA PRO A 11 14.84 7.18 8.93
C PRO A 11 13.79 7.86 8.05
N GLU A 12 14.07 8.06 6.76
CA GLU A 12 13.12 8.74 5.87
C GLU A 12 11.88 7.92 5.57
N VAL A 13 11.99 6.58 5.55
CA VAL A 13 10.84 5.70 5.37
C VAL A 13 10.02 5.64 6.66
N ARG A 14 10.68 5.56 7.82
CA ARG A 14 9.99 5.64 9.11
C ARG A 14 9.17 6.91 9.22
N ALA A 15 9.72 8.04 8.79
CA ALA A 15 9.02 9.33 8.79
C ALA A 15 7.77 9.29 7.90
N MET A 16 7.86 8.69 6.71
CA MET A 16 6.70 8.53 5.82
C MET A 16 5.61 7.66 6.46
N LEU A 17 6.01 6.54 7.07
CA LEU A 17 5.06 5.63 7.72
C LEU A 17 4.39 6.28 8.93
N GLU A 18 5.11 7.09 9.69
CA GLU A 18 4.54 7.88 10.79
C GLU A 18 3.52 8.90 10.29
N GLN A 19 3.80 9.56 9.17
CA GLN A 19 2.86 10.50 8.54
C GLN A 19 1.59 9.77 8.08
N LEU A 20 1.73 8.59 7.49
CA LEU A 20 0.58 7.78 7.10
C LEU A 20 -0.25 7.35 8.31
N ASP A 21 0.41 6.92 9.40
CA ASP A 21 -0.26 6.54 10.64
C ASP A 21 -1.05 7.72 11.22
N ALA A 22 -0.45 8.92 11.25
CA ALA A 22 -1.10 10.13 11.75
C ALA A 22 -2.32 10.50 10.88
N TYR A 23 -2.18 10.39 9.56
CA TYR A 23 -3.27 10.66 8.62
C TYR A 23 -4.45 9.71 8.86
N CYS A 24 -4.19 8.42 8.99
CA CYS A 24 -5.23 7.42 9.26
C CYS A 24 -5.85 7.61 10.65
N ALA A 25 -5.06 7.94 11.66
CA ALA A 25 -5.56 8.19 13.02
C ALA A 25 -6.50 9.40 13.07
N ALA A 26 -6.29 10.40 12.21
CA ALA A 26 -7.17 11.56 12.12
C ALA A 26 -8.49 11.25 11.42
N LEU A 27 -8.54 10.23 10.55
CA LEU A 27 -9.72 9.89 9.76
C LEU A 27 -10.57 8.78 10.39
N TYR A 28 -9.95 7.85 11.12
CA TYR A 28 -10.61 6.63 11.58
C TYR A 28 -10.34 6.35 13.05
N PRO A 29 -11.28 5.71 13.77
CA PRO A 29 -10.99 5.19 15.11
C PRO A 29 -9.94 4.06 15.02
N ALA A 30 -9.25 3.80 16.14
CA ALA A 30 -8.14 2.86 16.19
C ALA A 30 -8.53 1.44 15.72
N GLU A 31 -9.73 1.00 16.04
CA GLU A 31 -10.23 -0.34 15.67
C GLU A 31 -10.44 -0.49 14.15
N SER A 32 -10.52 0.61 13.40
CA SER A 32 -10.67 0.61 11.94
C SER A 32 -9.33 0.83 11.22
N ASN A 33 -8.22 0.93 11.95
CA ASN A 33 -6.88 1.08 11.39
C ASN A 33 -6.14 -0.26 11.42
N HIS A 34 -5.78 -0.76 10.25
CA HIS A 34 -5.14 -2.07 10.06
C HIS A 34 -3.75 -1.89 9.47
N LEU A 35 -2.89 -1.14 10.18
CA LEU A 35 -1.56 -0.77 9.71
C LEU A 35 -0.51 -1.77 10.22
N MET A 36 0.43 -2.13 9.34
CA MET A 36 1.56 -2.99 9.69
C MET A 36 2.70 -2.15 10.25
N ASP A 37 3.29 -2.59 11.36
CA ASP A 37 4.47 -1.94 11.93
C ASP A 37 5.76 -2.33 11.17
N ILE A 38 6.87 -1.70 11.54
CA ILE A 38 8.18 -1.95 10.90
C ILE A 38 8.59 -3.42 11.06
N ALA A 39 8.41 -4.00 12.24
CA ALA A 39 8.78 -5.38 12.48
C ALA A 39 8.04 -6.35 11.54
N SER A 40 6.75 -6.13 11.34
CA SER A 40 5.94 -6.93 10.43
C SER A 40 6.38 -6.73 8.97
N LEU A 41 6.77 -5.51 8.59
CA LEU A 41 7.23 -5.20 7.24
C LEU A 41 8.61 -5.80 6.93
N LEU A 42 9.39 -6.18 7.94
CA LEU A 42 10.69 -6.82 7.76
C LEU A 42 10.58 -8.35 7.60
N ALA A 43 9.38 -8.92 7.72
CA ALA A 43 9.17 -10.36 7.58
C ALA A 43 9.47 -10.84 6.14
N GLY A 44 9.83 -12.12 6.00
CA GLY A 44 10.29 -12.68 4.73
C GLY A 44 9.21 -12.81 3.66
N ASP A 45 7.93 -12.67 4.03
CA ASP A 45 6.79 -12.69 3.11
C ASP A 45 6.40 -11.30 2.60
N VAL A 46 7.18 -10.26 2.94
CA VAL A 46 6.92 -8.87 2.57
C VAL A 46 7.97 -8.36 1.61
N LEU A 47 7.52 -7.81 0.49
CA LEU A 47 8.34 -7.02 -0.42
C LEU A 47 8.00 -5.55 -0.21
N PHE A 48 9.01 -4.74 0.07
CA PHE A 48 8.81 -3.31 0.33
C PHE A 48 9.48 -2.47 -0.76
N LEU A 49 8.71 -1.54 -1.34
CA LEU A 49 9.16 -0.64 -2.40
C LEU A 49 9.25 0.78 -1.89
N VAL A 50 10.31 1.48 -2.31
CA VAL A 50 10.50 2.91 -2.07
C VAL A 50 10.64 3.62 -3.40
N ALA A 51 9.87 4.70 -3.58
CA ALA A 51 9.98 5.60 -4.73
C ALA A 51 10.86 6.78 -4.35
N ARG A 52 11.87 7.08 -5.18
CA ARG A 52 12.78 8.21 -4.96
C ARG A 52 12.76 9.15 -6.15
N ASP A 53 12.86 10.44 -5.88
CA ASP A 53 12.96 11.46 -6.93
C ASP A 53 14.37 11.51 -7.53
N VAL A 54 14.59 12.45 -8.45
CA VAL A 54 15.89 12.61 -9.15
C VAL A 54 17.03 13.00 -8.21
N GLU A 55 16.70 13.53 -7.04
CA GLU A 55 17.70 13.89 -6.00
C GLU A 55 17.93 12.76 -4.99
N GLY A 56 17.24 11.64 -5.16
CA GLY A 56 17.35 10.50 -4.26
C GLY A 56 16.48 10.58 -3.02
N LYS A 57 15.60 11.59 -2.90
CA LYS A 57 14.70 11.73 -1.78
C LYS A 57 13.56 10.72 -1.88
N ALA A 58 13.26 10.03 -0.78
CA ALA A 58 12.11 9.13 -0.72
C ALA A 58 10.80 9.93 -0.76
N VAL A 59 9.93 9.62 -1.71
CA VAL A 59 8.68 10.35 -1.96
C VAL A 59 7.45 9.47 -1.87
N GLY A 60 7.62 8.17 -1.76
CA GLY A 60 6.52 7.23 -1.60
C GLY A 60 6.99 5.84 -1.27
N CYS A 61 6.07 4.99 -0.84
CA CYS A 61 6.34 3.60 -0.53
C CYS A 61 5.10 2.74 -0.72
N ALA A 62 5.31 1.43 -0.78
CA ALA A 62 4.24 0.45 -0.79
C ALA A 62 4.79 -0.93 -0.40
N ALA A 63 3.97 -1.77 0.20
CA ALA A 63 4.33 -3.13 0.53
C ALA A 63 3.42 -4.12 -0.19
N LEU A 64 4.00 -5.25 -0.58
CA LEU A 64 3.29 -6.43 -1.05
C LEU A 64 3.52 -7.54 -0.05
N VAL A 65 2.44 -8.01 0.56
CA VAL A 65 2.50 -9.13 1.50
C VAL A 65 2.00 -10.38 0.80
N ASN A 66 2.85 -11.41 0.74
CA ASN A 66 2.46 -12.69 0.16
C ASN A 66 1.64 -13.47 1.19
N ARG A 67 0.33 -13.49 1.00
CA ARG A 67 -0.59 -14.26 1.83
C ARG A 67 -0.80 -15.64 1.22
N SER A 68 -1.50 -16.48 1.93
CA SER A 68 -1.86 -17.80 1.40
C SER A 68 -2.96 -17.64 0.34
N GLY A 69 -2.58 -17.76 -0.94
CA GLY A 69 -3.51 -17.71 -2.07
C GLY A 69 -3.74 -16.34 -2.70
N TYR A 70 -3.17 -15.27 -2.14
CA TYR A 70 -3.28 -13.93 -2.70
C TYR A 70 -2.14 -13.03 -2.21
N GLY A 71 -1.95 -11.90 -2.88
CA GLY A 71 -1.07 -10.83 -2.41
C GLY A 71 -1.88 -9.68 -1.83
N GLU A 72 -1.39 -9.09 -0.75
CA GLU A 72 -2.06 -7.94 -0.14
C GLU A 72 -1.19 -6.69 -0.28
N VAL A 73 -1.79 -5.62 -0.80
CA VAL A 73 -1.16 -4.29 -0.87
C VAL A 73 -1.33 -3.61 0.49
N LYS A 74 -0.22 -3.19 1.09
CA LYS A 74 -0.21 -2.51 2.39
C LYS A 74 0.69 -1.29 2.32
N ARG A 75 0.45 -0.32 3.20
CA ARG A 75 1.33 0.83 3.43
C ARG A 75 1.60 1.65 2.17
N MET A 76 0.62 1.74 1.26
CA MET A 76 0.70 2.63 0.10
C MET A 76 0.66 4.08 0.57
N TYR A 77 1.70 4.83 0.26
CA TYR A 77 1.81 6.23 0.64
C TYR A 77 2.61 7.01 -0.39
N VAL A 78 2.15 8.21 -0.69
CA VAL A 78 2.89 9.19 -1.50
C VAL A 78 2.89 10.50 -0.72
N ASP A 79 4.06 11.11 -0.60
CA ASP A 79 4.20 12.43 0.02
C ASP A 79 3.16 13.39 -0.61
N PRO A 80 2.31 14.05 0.21
CA PRO A 80 1.30 14.97 -0.32
C PRO A 80 1.85 16.03 -1.26
N ALA A 81 3.09 16.51 -1.03
CA ALA A 81 3.74 17.49 -1.90
C ALA A 81 4.13 16.93 -3.27
N ARG A 82 4.10 15.61 -3.44
CA ARG A 82 4.51 14.91 -4.67
C ARG A 82 3.36 14.20 -5.36
N ARG A 83 2.14 14.36 -4.88
CA ARG A 83 0.95 13.76 -5.50
C ARG A 83 0.68 14.41 -6.85
N GLY A 84 0.07 13.63 -7.77
CA GLY A 84 -0.17 14.08 -9.13
C GLY A 84 1.00 13.83 -10.08
N GLY A 85 2.16 13.38 -9.59
CA GLY A 85 3.33 13.06 -10.41
C GLY A 85 3.42 11.61 -10.87
N GLY A 86 2.43 10.78 -10.58
CA GLY A 86 2.39 9.39 -11.02
C GLY A 86 3.11 8.39 -10.10
N ALA A 87 3.58 8.82 -8.92
CA ALA A 87 4.31 7.93 -8.00
C ALA A 87 3.45 6.75 -7.54
N GLY A 88 2.21 7.01 -7.14
CA GLY A 88 1.30 5.96 -6.69
C GLY A 88 0.99 4.96 -7.78
N ARG A 89 0.74 5.43 -8.99
CA ARG A 89 0.49 4.57 -10.15
C ARG A 89 1.70 3.69 -10.44
N GLN A 90 2.89 4.25 -10.45
CA GLN A 90 4.12 3.50 -10.72
C GLN A 90 4.42 2.48 -9.61
N LEU A 91 4.17 2.83 -8.35
CA LEU A 91 4.29 1.87 -7.24
C LEU A 91 3.33 0.69 -7.43
N LEU A 92 2.07 0.95 -7.78
CA LEU A 92 1.11 -0.13 -8.03
C LEU A 92 1.51 -1.00 -9.23
N GLU A 93 1.98 -0.40 -10.31
CA GLU A 93 2.47 -1.14 -11.47
C GLU A 93 3.61 -2.09 -11.09
N GLN A 94 4.53 -1.63 -10.26
CA GLN A 94 5.64 -2.47 -9.77
C GLN A 94 5.13 -3.60 -8.87
N LEU A 95 4.19 -3.32 -7.96
CA LEU A 95 3.60 -4.36 -7.12
C LEU A 95 2.90 -5.43 -7.97
N VAL A 96 2.15 -5.03 -8.98
CA VAL A 96 1.49 -5.97 -9.91
C VAL A 96 2.52 -6.84 -10.62
N MET A 97 3.60 -6.24 -11.10
CA MET A 97 4.68 -6.98 -11.75
C MET A 97 5.31 -8.02 -10.82
N PHE A 98 5.67 -7.61 -9.60
CA PHE A 98 6.26 -8.53 -8.62
C PHE A 98 5.28 -9.63 -8.21
N ALA A 99 4.00 -9.30 -8.05
CA ALA A 99 2.98 -10.29 -7.72
C ALA A 99 2.85 -11.36 -8.82
N ARG A 100 2.82 -10.93 -10.08
CA ARG A 100 2.80 -11.86 -11.21
C ARG A 100 4.04 -12.74 -11.26
N MET A 101 5.21 -12.16 -11.07
CA MET A 101 6.49 -12.90 -11.02
C MET A 101 6.52 -13.92 -9.88
N SER A 102 5.82 -13.66 -8.80
CA SER A 102 5.70 -14.58 -7.65
C SER A 102 4.63 -15.66 -7.85
N GLY A 103 3.94 -15.67 -9.00
CA GLY A 103 2.89 -16.64 -9.28
C GLY A 103 1.56 -16.35 -8.60
N LEU A 104 1.38 -15.16 -8.03
CA LEU A 104 0.11 -14.76 -7.43
C LEU A 104 -0.93 -14.49 -8.52
N GLN A 105 -2.19 -14.83 -8.25
CA GLN A 105 -3.28 -14.69 -9.21
C GLN A 105 -4.21 -13.54 -8.92
N VAL A 106 -4.13 -12.96 -7.72
CA VAL A 106 -4.96 -11.83 -7.32
C VAL A 106 -4.23 -10.97 -6.28
N LEU A 107 -4.38 -9.66 -6.43
CA LEU A 107 -4.01 -8.68 -5.40
C LEU A 107 -5.28 -8.20 -4.70
N ARG A 108 -5.20 -8.03 -3.39
CA ARG A 108 -6.27 -7.51 -2.56
C ARG A 108 -5.76 -6.37 -1.68
N LEU A 109 -6.66 -5.50 -1.28
CA LEU A 109 -6.33 -4.40 -0.37
C LEU A 109 -7.56 -4.01 0.45
N GLU A 110 -7.30 -3.40 1.59
CA GLU A 110 -8.29 -2.69 2.37
C GLU A 110 -7.89 -1.21 2.40
N THR A 111 -8.85 -0.33 2.19
CA THR A 111 -8.65 1.11 2.30
C THR A 111 -9.83 1.72 3.04
N GLY A 112 -9.75 2.99 3.39
CA GLY A 112 -10.83 3.68 4.10
C GLY A 112 -11.70 4.50 3.16
N ILE A 113 -13.00 4.58 3.48
CA ILE A 113 -13.98 5.32 2.67
C ILE A 113 -13.71 6.82 2.62
N HIS A 114 -12.92 7.36 3.57
CA HIS A 114 -12.56 8.78 3.63
C HIS A 114 -11.27 9.12 2.88
N GLN A 115 -10.81 8.23 2.01
CA GLN A 115 -9.60 8.40 1.20
C GLN A 115 -9.93 8.34 -0.29
N PRO A 116 -10.64 9.35 -0.83
CA PRO A 116 -11.11 9.31 -2.22
C PRO A 116 -9.97 9.26 -3.25
N GLU A 117 -8.82 9.89 -2.97
CA GLU A 117 -7.67 9.84 -3.88
C GLU A 117 -7.09 8.43 -3.97
N ALA A 118 -7.01 7.72 -2.83
CA ALA A 118 -6.53 6.35 -2.81
C ALA A 118 -7.49 5.43 -3.56
N ILE A 119 -8.78 5.57 -3.31
CA ILE A 119 -9.81 4.78 -4.00
C ILE A 119 -9.72 5.00 -5.52
N ALA A 120 -9.62 6.24 -5.96
CA ALA A 120 -9.49 6.57 -7.39
C ALA A 120 -8.23 5.95 -7.99
N LEU A 121 -7.10 5.99 -7.29
CA LEU A 121 -5.85 5.37 -7.71
C LEU A 121 -6.03 3.87 -7.95
N TYR A 122 -6.66 3.17 -7.01
CA TYR A 122 -6.89 1.74 -7.12
C TYR A 122 -7.87 1.40 -8.25
N GLU A 123 -8.96 2.15 -8.37
CA GLU A 123 -9.93 1.95 -9.46
C GLU A 123 -9.28 2.13 -10.84
N HIS A 124 -8.46 3.18 -11.01
CA HIS A 124 -7.72 3.41 -12.27
C HIS A 124 -6.71 2.30 -12.56
N ALA A 125 -6.20 1.65 -11.53
CA ALA A 125 -5.28 0.51 -11.69
C ALA A 125 -6.01 -0.81 -11.97
N GLY A 126 -7.34 -0.81 -12.01
CA GLY A 126 -8.14 -1.99 -12.34
C GLY A 126 -8.64 -2.78 -11.14
N PHE A 127 -8.51 -2.24 -9.94
CA PHE A 127 -9.10 -2.85 -8.75
C PHE A 127 -10.59 -2.63 -8.74
N VAL A 128 -11.34 -3.64 -8.30
CA VAL A 128 -12.79 -3.60 -8.14
C VAL A 128 -13.15 -3.97 -6.70
N ARG A 129 -14.31 -3.53 -6.25
CA ARG A 129 -14.78 -3.84 -4.89
C ARG A 129 -14.99 -5.33 -4.72
N CYS A 130 -14.66 -5.82 -3.53
CA CYS A 130 -14.86 -7.22 -3.14
C CYS A 130 -15.31 -7.31 -1.69
N GLU A 131 -15.63 -8.54 -1.26
CA GLU A 131 -15.96 -8.83 0.14
C GLU A 131 -14.71 -8.76 1.02
N PRO A 132 -14.85 -8.59 2.34
CA PRO A 132 -13.74 -8.72 3.27
C PRO A 132 -13.00 -10.04 3.08
N PHE A 133 -11.69 -10.00 3.20
CA PHE A 133 -10.82 -11.16 2.98
C PHE A 133 -9.90 -11.36 4.18
N GLY A 134 -9.28 -12.55 4.25
CA GLY A 134 -8.35 -12.88 5.35
C GLY A 134 -9.06 -12.78 6.69
N ASP A 135 -8.41 -12.12 7.65
CA ASP A 135 -8.94 -11.93 9.00
C ASP A 135 -9.76 -10.65 9.16
N TYR A 136 -9.98 -9.91 8.08
CA TYR A 136 -10.76 -8.68 8.15
C TYR A 136 -12.23 -8.97 8.42
N GLN A 137 -12.82 -8.16 9.30
CA GLN A 137 -14.26 -8.16 9.55
C GLN A 137 -14.91 -7.03 8.75
N PRO A 138 -16.20 -7.15 8.38
CA PRO A 138 -16.94 -6.04 7.79
C PRO A 138 -16.86 -4.80 8.69
N ASP A 139 -16.57 -3.64 8.08
CA ASP A 139 -16.47 -2.37 8.78
C ASP A 139 -17.05 -1.30 7.84
N PRO A 140 -18.04 -0.50 8.29
CA PRO A 140 -18.63 0.53 7.44
C PRO A 140 -17.63 1.60 6.99
N LEU A 141 -16.49 1.73 7.67
CA LEU A 141 -15.44 2.68 7.31
C LEU A 141 -14.39 2.07 6.37
N SER A 142 -14.45 0.76 6.12
CA SER A 142 -13.49 0.06 5.26
C SER A 142 -14.10 -0.28 3.91
N LEU A 143 -13.25 -0.23 2.89
CA LEU A 143 -13.53 -0.66 1.54
C LEU A 143 -12.53 -1.74 1.14
N PHE A 144 -13.01 -2.87 0.66
CA PHE A 144 -12.16 -3.98 0.22
C PHE A 144 -12.17 -4.02 -1.31
N MET A 145 -10.99 -4.21 -1.89
CA MET A 145 -10.84 -4.22 -3.34
C MET A 145 -9.90 -5.33 -3.78
N GLU A 146 -10.08 -5.81 -5.00
CA GLU A 146 -9.20 -6.82 -5.58
C GLU A 146 -8.95 -6.57 -7.06
N LYS A 147 -7.82 -7.08 -7.53
CA LYS A 147 -7.42 -7.06 -8.94
C LYS A 147 -6.92 -8.44 -9.34
N PRO A 148 -7.61 -9.13 -10.26
CA PRO A 148 -7.07 -10.34 -10.88
C PRO A 148 -5.78 -10.02 -11.66
N LEU A 149 -4.82 -10.93 -11.61
CA LEU A 149 -3.52 -10.73 -12.25
C LEU A 149 -3.36 -11.49 -13.57
#